data_b43709b02acd5b1355fbb7dda5b672dc
#
_entry.id   b43709b02acd5b1355fbb7dda5b672dc
#
_cell.length_a   1.000
_cell.length_b   1.000
_cell.length_c   1.000
_cell.angle_alpha   90.00
_cell.angle_beta   90.00
_cell.angle_gamma   90.00
#
_symmetry.space_group_name_H-M   'P 1'
#
loop_
_entity.id
_entity.type
_entity.pdbx_description
1 polymer ?
#
loop_
_entity_poly.entity_id
_entity_poly.type
_entity_poly.pdbx_seq_one_letter_code
_entity_poly.pdbx_strand_id
1 'polypeptide(L)'
;MIDSSHVNRGQRPDYLGKEAFVFMNDSLQYYNQHAKEFSDSTRDVEFKEMQERFLVYLKPGARILDFGCGSGRDTKYFLDRGFETDAADGSEELVRIASGYTGIEVRLMYFQDLDEKEAYDGIWACSSILHLAYRELEDVFIKMARALTSHGILYTSFKYGTAEGERNGRYFTDMTEEKMDKLLKDVNSFDILEMWVTSDVRPGRAEEKWLNMILRKK
;
A
#
# COMPACT_ATOMS: atom_id res chain seq x y z
N MET A 1 35.90 20.54 -9.65
CA MET A 1 34.91 20.51 -10.73
C MET A 1 34.58 19.04 -10.95
N ILE A 2 33.52 18.56 -10.35
CA ILE A 2 32.99 17.22 -10.58
C ILE A 2 31.60 17.43 -11.14
N ASP A 3 31.46 16.94 -12.34
CA ASP A 3 30.32 17.06 -13.26
C ASP A 3 29.08 16.38 -12.70
N SER A 4 28.03 17.15 -12.54
CA SER A 4 26.68 16.65 -12.18
C SER A 4 25.96 16.22 -13.45
N SER A 5 26.32 15.05 -13.98
CA SER A 5 25.70 14.49 -15.16
C SER A 5 24.45 13.65 -14.80
N HIS A 6 23.31 14.18 -15.20
CA HIS A 6 22.15 13.54 -15.75
C HIS A 6 21.77 12.15 -15.19
N VAL A 7 20.86 12.14 -14.23
CA VAL A 7 19.98 10.97 -14.04
C VAL A 7 19.14 10.84 -15.32
N ASN A 8 19.52 9.87 -16.14
CA ASN A 8 18.82 9.49 -17.36
C ASN A 8 17.43 8.96 -16.95
N ARG A 9 16.39 9.76 -17.16
CA ARG A 9 14.99 9.29 -17.10
C ARG A 9 14.75 8.37 -18.30
N GLY A 10 15.37 7.17 -18.23
CA GLY A 10 15.30 6.14 -19.24
C GLY A 10 13.85 5.70 -19.44
N GLN A 11 13.49 5.58 -20.71
CA GLN A 11 12.27 4.98 -21.22
C GLN A 11 11.99 3.66 -20.48
N ARG A 12 10.89 3.63 -19.68
CA ARG A 12 10.41 2.40 -19.04
C ARG A 12 9.89 1.45 -20.12
N PRO A 13 10.09 0.12 -19.96
CA PRO A 13 9.58 -0.85 -20.92
C PRO A 13 8.07 -0.80 -21.04
N ASP A 14 7.56 -0.97 -22.27
CA ASP A 14 6.13 -0.93 -22.67
C ASP A 14 5.26 -2.10 -22.11
N TYR A 15 5.52 -2.61 -20.92
CA TYR A 15 4.75 -3.72 -20.33
C TYR A 15 3.41 -3.31 -19.71
N LEU A 16 3.25 -2.03 -19.36
CA LEU A 16 1.99 -1.49 -18.90
C LEU A 16 1.29 -0.82 -20.07
N GLY A 17 0.11 -1.30 -20.45
CA GLY A 17 -0.70 -0.65 -21.47
C GLY A 17 -0.84 0.84 -21.15
N LYS A 18 -0.82 1.70 -22.16
CA LYS A 18 -0.88 3.17 -22.02
C LYS A 18 -2.00 3.64 -21.07
N GLU A 19 -3.10 2.92 -20.99
CA GLU A 19 -4.24 3.23 -20.13
C GLU A 19 -3.91 3.05 -18.62
N ALA A 20 -3.22 1.97 -18.22
CA ALA A 20 -2.87 1.75 -16.82
C ALA A 20 -1.95 2.85 -16.27
N PHE A 21 -0.99 3.28 -17.07
CA PHE A 21 -0.09 4.38 -16.73
C PHE A 21 -0.83 5.73 -16.58
N VAL A 22 -1.87 5.97 -17.38
CA VAL A 22 -2.72 7.18 -17.28
C VAL A 22 -3.47 7.19 -15.94
N PHE A 23 -4.15 6.11 -15.57
CA PHE A 23 -4.94 6.05 -14.33
C PHE A 23 -4.10 6.17 -13.05
N MET A 24 -2.90 5.61 -13.06
CA MET A 24 -1.96 5.78 -11.94
C MET A 24 -1.54 7.25 -11.80
N ASN A 25 -1.25 7.93 -12.92
CA ASN A 25 -0.89 9.34 -12.91
C ASN A 25 -2.01 10.22 -12.35
N ASP A 26 -3.27 9.95 -12.70
CA ASP A 26 -4.42 10.72 -12.23
C ASP A 26 -4.59 10.58 -10.70
N SER A 27 -4.49 9.37 -10.16
CA SER A 27 -4.53 9.14 -8.71
C SER A 27 -3.37 9.84 -7.98
N LEU A 28 -2.14 9.75 -8.51
CA LEU A 28 -0.98 10.42 -7.94
C LEU A 28 -1.09 11.95 -8.01
N GLN A 29 -1.61 12.47 -9.12
CA GLN A 29 -1.85 13.90 -9.26
C GLN A 29 -2.89 14.38 -8.23
N TYR A 30 -3.97 13.63 -8.02
CA TYR A 30 -4.95 13.93 -6.98
C TYR A 30 -4.29 14.00 -5.59
N TYR A 31 -3.50 12.99 -5.22
CA TYR A 31 -2.84 12.96 -3.92
C TYR A 31 -1.80 14.08 -3.75
N ASN A 32 -1.05 14.42 -4.78
CA ASN A 32 -0.14 15.58 -4.76
C ASN A 32 -0.88 16.90 -4.55
N GLN A 33 -2.03 17.08 -5.20
CA GLN A 33 -2.83 18.30 -5.07
C GLN A 33 -3.55 18.43 -3.73
N HIS A 34 -3.95 17.30 -3.11
CA HIS A 34 -4.77 17.25 -1.89
C HIS A 34 -4.01 16.66 -0.69
N ALA A 35 -2.67 16.57 -0.75
CA ALA A 35 -1.86 15.88 0.24
C ALA A 35 -2.08 16.38 1.67
N LYS A 36 -2.17 17.71 1.85
CA LYS A 36 -2.40 18.30 3.17
C LYS A 36 -3.79 17.93 3.71
N GLU A 37 -4.83 18.11 2.92
CA GLU A 37 -6.22 17.79 3.30
C GLU A 37 -6.37 16.30 3.62
N PHE A 38 -5.81 15.45 2.77
CA PHE A 38 -5.79 14.01 2.98
C PHE A 38 -5.07 13.64 4.29
N SER A 39 -3.90 14.21 4.52
CA SER A 39 -3.13 13.96 5.75
C SER A 39 -3.89 14.42 7.00
N ASP A 40 -4.46 15.62 6.99
CA ASP A 40 -5.23 16.16 8.12
C ASP A 40 -6.47 15.29 8.42
N SER A 41 -7.09 14.70 7.40
CA SER A 41 -8.28 13.84 7.55
C SER A 41 -8.00 12.38 7.93
N THR A 42 -6.75 11.93 7.84
CA THR A 42 -6.40 10.51 8.05
C THR A 42 -5.42 10.27 9.19
N ARG A 43 -4.59 11.25 9.53
CA ARG A 43 -3.51 11.09 10.51
C ARG A 43 -3.99 10.68 11.90
N ASP A 44 -5.05 11.30 12.38
CA ASP A 44 -5.54 11.11 13.74
C ASP A 44 -6.72 10.13 13.81
N VAL A 45 -7.01 9.43 12.71
CA VAL A 45 -8.06 8.41 12.69
C VAL A 45 -7.62 7.19 13.49
N GLU A 46 -8.46 6.78 14.46
CA GLU A 46 -8.21 5.57 15.24
C GLU A 46 -8.24 4.32 14.36
N PHE A 47 -7.11 3.64 14.26
CA PHE A 47 -6.94 2.43 13.43
C PHE A 47 -6.19 1.30 14.16
N LYS A 48 -6.04 1.47 15.47
CA LYS A 48 -5.25 0.59 16.34
C LYS A 48 -5.68 -0.87 16.25
N GLU A 49 -6.96 -1.14 16.16
CA GLU A 49 -7.47 -2.52 16.08
C GLU A 49 -6.86 -3.27 14.88
N MET A 50 -6.83 -2.64 13.71
CA MET A 50 -6.27 -3.26 12.49
C MET A 50 -4.74 -3.41 12.58
N GLN A 51 -4.07 -2.41 13.10
CA GLN A 51 -2.62 -2.42 13.31
C GLN A 51 -2.21 -3.54 14.28
N GLU A 52 -2.86 -3.65 15.45
CA GLU A 52 -2.58 -4.72 16.43
C GLU A 52 -2.89 -6.10 15.86
N ARG A 53 -3.97 -6.25 15.10
CA ARG A 53 -4.33 -7.52 14.46
C ARG A 53 -3.25 -8.02 13.49
N PHE A 54 -2.61 -7.11 12.76
CA PHE A 54 -1.45 -7.42 11.93
C PHE A 54 -0.21 -7.76 12.76
N LEU A 55 0.08 -6.96 13.79
CA LEU A 55 1.28 -7.12 14.62
C LEU A 55 1.31 -8.43 15.42
N VAL A 56 0.14 -9.05 15.72
CA VAL A 56 0.06 -10.37 16.39
C VAL A 56 0.83 -11.45 15.64
N TYR A 57 0.95 -11.33 14.32
CA TYR A 57 1.66 -12.30 13.47
C TYR A 57 3.16 -12.03 13.33
N LEU A 58 3.66 -10.91 13.85
CA LEU A 58 5.06 -10.49 13.74
C LEU A 58 5.79 -10.65 15.07
N LYS A 59 7.09 -10.92 14.99
CA LYS A 59 7.95 -10.92 16.18
C LYS A 59 8.25 -9.47 16.61
N PRO A 60 8.47 -9.21 17.91
CA PRO A 60 8.96 -7.91 18.36
C PRO A 60 10.22 -7.48 17.59
N GLY A 61 10.27 -6.24 17.13
CA GLY A 61 11.39 -5.70 16.36
C GLY A 61 11.45 -6.16 14.89
N ALA A 62 10.42 -6.87 14.40
CA ALA A 62 10.33 -7.27 13.00
C ALA A 62 10.41 -6.06 12.05
N ARG A 63 10.93 -6.27 10.84
CA ARG A 63 11.02 -5.23 9.82
C ARG A 63 9.77 -5.17 8.98
N ILE A 64 9.14 -4.00 8.93
CA ILE A 64 7.88 -3.73 8.25
C ILE A 64 8.10 -2.73 7.11
N LEU A 65 7.49 -2.97 5.96
CA LEU A 65 7.29 -1.97 4.91
C LEU A 65 5.85 -1.44 4.98
N ASP A 66 5.68 -0.14 5.25
CA ASP A 66 4.42 0.56 5.04
C ASP A 66 4.34 1.02 3.57
N PHE A 67 3.53 0.28 2.79
CA PHE A 67 3.53 0.34 1.33
C PHE A 67 2.33 1.15 0.81
N GLY A 68 2.57 2.42 0.53
CA GLY A 68 1.59 3.46 0.29
C GLY A 68 1.17 4.11 1.62
N CYS A 69 2.16 4.66 2.34
CA CYS A 69 2.03 5.09 3.73
C CYS A 69 1.15 6.35 3.93
N GLY A 70 0.85 7.07 2.86
CA GLY A 70 0.00 8.26 2.90
C GLY A 70 0.49 9.33 3.90
N SER A 71 -0.29 9.59 4.93
CA SER A 71 0.06 10.57 5.99
C SER A 71 1.18 10.13 6.95
N GLY A 72 1.60 8.85 6.87
CA GLY A 72 2.56 8.26 7.80
C GLY A 72 1.95 7.79 9.13
N ARG A 73 0.61 7.75 9.27
CA ARG A 73 -0.10 7.32 10.48
C ARG A 73 0.36 5.94 10.94
N ASP A 74 0.32 4.96 10.05
CA ASP A 74 0.63 3.56 10.38
C ASP A 74 2.14 3.37 10.55
N THR A 75 2.96 4.01 9.71
CA THR A 75 4.43 4.07 9.89
C THR A 75 4.79 4.53 11.29
N LYS A 76 4.25 5.67 11.74
CA LYS A 76 4.51 6.22 13.07
C LYS A 76 4.08 5.26 14.17
N TYR A 77 2.93 4.63 14.01
CA TYR A 77 2.43 3.63 14.95
C TYR A 77 3.38 2.45 15.13
N PHE A 78 3.91 1.90 14.04
CA PHE A 78 4.84 0.78 14.09
C PHE A 78 6.19 1.17 14.69
N LEU A 79 6.73 2.34 14.34
CA LEU A 79 7.95 2.88 14.94
C LEU A 79 7.80 3.06 16.45
N ASP A 80 6.69 3.64 16.94
CA ASP A 80 6.43 3.85 18.35
C ASP A 80 6.25 2.54 19.14
N ARG A 81 5.98 1.42 18.44
CA ARG A 81 5.92 0.06 18.99
C ARG A 81 7.26 -0.69 18.92
N GLY A 82 8.31 -0.04 18.42
CA GLY A 82 9.67 -0.61 18.37
C GLY A 82 9.91 -1.57 17.20
N PHE A 83 9.10 -1.46 16.13
CA PHE A 83 9.35 -2.18 14.88
C PHE A 83 10.31 -1.40 13.99
N GLU A 84 11.19 -2.09 13.28
CA GLU A 84 11.97 -1.50 12.20
C GLU A 84 11.04 -1.22 11.03
N THR A 85 10.80 0.07 10.71
CA THR A 85 9.78 0.40 9.72
C THR A 85 10.38 1.25 8.60
N ASP A 86 10.31 0.72 7.38
CA ASP A 86 10.47 1.46 6.15
C ASP A 86 9.10 1.92 5.64
N ALA A 87 9.06 3.04 4.94
CA ALA A 87 7.83 3.55 4.35
C ALA A 87 8.06 4.03 2.92
N ALA A 88 7.04 3.88 2.09
CA ALA A 88 7.05 4.34 0.71
C ALA A 88 5.68 4.87 0.29
N ASP A 89 5.66 5.89 -0.56
CA ASP A 89 4.46 6.41 -1.21
C ASP A 89 4.78 6.90 -2.62
N GLY A 90 3.80 6.90 -3.52
CA GLY A 90 3.95 7.39 -4.89
C GLY A 90 3.77 8.90 -5.03
N SER A 91 3.21 9.58 -4.05
CA SER A 91 2.99 11.04 -4.05
C SER A 91 4.18 11.76 -3.39
N GLU A 92 4.86 12.63 -4.14
CA GLU A 92 5.98 13.43 -3.64
C GLU A 92 5.58 14.27 -2.41
N GLU A 93 4.37 14.84 -2.42
CA GLU A 93 3.88 15.67 -1.32
C GLU A 93 3.54 14.83 -0.07
N LEU A 94 2.97 13.64 -0.23
CA LEU A 94 2.73 12.72 0.91
C LEU A 94 4.05 12.20 1.47
N VAL A 95 5.03 11.86 0.64
CA VAL A 95 6.39 11.50 1.07
C VAL A 95 6.99 12.59 1.95
N ARG A 96 6.91 13.86 1.52
CA ARG A 96 7.43 15.00 2.29
C ARG A 96 6.70 15.16 3.64
N ILE A 97 5.36 15.04 3.64
CA ILE A 97 4.54 15.16 4.86
C ILE A 97 4.83 14.01 5.82
N ALA A 98 4.82 12.77 5.31
CA ALA A 98 5.05 11.58 6.12
C ALA A 98 6.47 11.54 6.69
N SER A 99 7.51 11.92 5.92
CA SER A 99 8.88 12.01 6.43
C SER A 99 8.98 13.01 7.58
N GLY A 100 8.36 14.18 7.46
CA GLY A 100 8.35 15.18 8.52
C GLY A 100 7.59 14.74 9.77
N TYR A 101 6.54 13.94 9.62
CA TYR A 101 5.72 13.45 10.72
C TYR A 101 6.35 12.24 11.43
N THR A 102 6.88 11.30 10.70
CA THR A 102 7.41 10.05 11.24
C THR A 102 8.85 10.16 11.76
N GLY A 103 9.62 11.13 11.21
CA GLY A 103 11.04 11.31 11.53
C GLY A 103 11.99 10.35 10.79
N ILE A 104 11.48 9.54 9.87
CA ILE A 104 12.29 8.70 8.97
C ILE A 104 12.22 9.23 7.54
N GLU A 105 13.15 8.79 6.70
CA GLU A 105 13.10 9.03 5.26
C GLU A 105 12.06 8.11 4.62
N VAL A 106 10.96 8.68 4.11
CA VAL A 106 9.96 7.96 3.31
C VAL A 106 10.41 7.94 1.86
N ARG A 107 10.37 6.78 1.22
CA ARG A 107 10.82 6.62 -0.17
C ARG A 107 9.73 7.04 -1.15
N LEU A 108 10.09 7.84 -2.15
CA LEU A 108 9.24 8.04 -3.32
C LEU A 108 9.33 6.79 -4.20
N MET A 109 8.28 5.97 -4.21
CA MET A 109 8.29 4.69 -4.91
C MET A 109 6.88 4.31 -5.38
N TYR A 110 6.76 3.90 -6.63
CA TYR A 110 5.52 3.32 -7.14
C TYR A 110 5.43 1.83 -6.78
N PHE A 111 4.21 1.30 -6.69
CA PHE A 111 4.00 -0.11 -6.34
C PHE A 111 4.71 -1.09 -7.29
N GLN A 112 4.78 -0.73 -8.57
CA GLN A 112 5.43 -1.52 -9.60
C GLN A 112 6.97 -1.53 -9.48
N ASP A 113 7.55 -0.60 -8.71
CA ASP A 113 9.00 -0.46 -8.55
C ASP A 113 9.55 -1.27 -7.36
N LEU A 114 8.69 -1.99 -6.60
CA LEU A 114 9.14 -2.86 -5.51
C LEU A 114 10.00 -4.00 -6.06
N ASP A 115 11.29 -4.02 -5.73
CA ASP A 115 12.25 -5.00 -6.24
C ASP A 115 13.08 -5.70 -5.15
N GLU A 116 12.89 -5.36 -3.88
CA GLU A 116 13.54 -6.00 -2.74
C GLU A 116 13.25 -7.50 -2.71
N LYS A 117 14.16 -8.24 -2.11
CA LYS A 117 14.05 -9.69 -1.94
C LYS A 117 14.28 -10.05 -0.48
N GLU A 118 13.30 -10.75 0.11
CA GLU A 118 13.37 -11.29 1.47
C GLU A 118 13.87 -10.25 2.50
N ALA A 119 13.39 -9.01 2.35
CA ALA A 119 13.83 -7.86 3.14
C ALA A 119 12.90 -7.54 4.32
N TYR A 120 11.64 -7.98 4.27
CA TYR A 120 10.61 -7.59 5.23
C TYR A 120 9.95 -8.80 5.87
N ASP A 121 9.73 -8.74 7.19
CA ASP A 121 8.91 -9.71 7.92
C ASP A 121 7.43 -9.42 7.75
N GLY A 122 7.09 -8.15 7.51
CA GLY A 122 5.75 -7.70 7.26
C GLY A 122 5.67 -6.64 6.17
N ILE A 123 4.59 -6.67 5.35
CA ILE A 123 4.20 -5.59 4.46
C ILE A 123 2.81 -5.14 4.85
N TRP A 124 2.66 -3.84 5.06
CA TRP A 124 1.39 -3.18 5.35
C TRP A 124 0.96 -2.36 4.14
N ALA A 125 -0.04 -2.84 3.37
CA ALA A 125 -0.58 -2.18 2.18
C ALA A 125 -2.04 -1.75 2.45
N CYS A 126 -2.22 -0.86 3.43
CA CYS A 126 -3.53 -0.43 3.91
C CYS A 126 -4.16 0.61 2.98
N SER A 127 -5.26 0.24 2.32
CA SER A 127 -6.02 1.16 1.46
C SER A 127 -5.15 1.87 0.40
N SER A 128 -4.11 1.21 -0.10
CA SER A 128 -3.10 1.78 -0.98
C SER A 128 -3.11 1.16 -2.38
N ILE A 129 -2.86 -0.14 -2.52
CA ILE A 129 -2.77 -0.83 -3.82
C ILE A 129 -4.13 -0.95 -4.55
N LEU A 130 -5.21 -0.58 -3.92
CA LEU A 130 -6.55 -0.49 -4.52
C LEU A 130 -6.64 0.56 -5.65
N HIS A 131 -5.62 1.42 -5.81
CA HIS A 131 -5.51 2.39 -6.91
C HIS A 131 -4.88 1.81 -8.18
N LEU A 132 -4.52 0.53 -8.17
CA LEU A 132 -4.09 -0.22 -9.35
C LEU A 132 -5.27 -0.86 -10.06
N ALA A 133 -5.17 -1.02 -11.38
CA ALA A 133 -6.13 -1.83 -12.12
C ALA A 133 -6.00 -3.31 -11.69
N TYR A 134 -7.10 -4.07 -11.71
CA TYR A 134 -7.12 -5.47 -11.29
C TYR A 134 -6.03 -6.30 -12.00
N ARG A 135 -5.81 -6.05 -13.29
CA ARG A 135 -4.77 -6.72 -14.10
C ARG A 135 -3.34 -6.46 -13.63
N GLU A 136 -3.10 -5.39 -12.86
CA GLU A 136 -1.76 -5.03 -12.33
C GLU A 136 -1.51 -5.63 -10.94
N LEU A 137 -2.58 -6.02 -10.24
CA LEU A 137 -2.48 -6.55 -8.88
C LEU A 137 -1.68 -7.84 -8.82
N GLU A 138 -1.79 -8.72 -9.83
CA GLU A 138 -1.04 -9.98 -9.86
C GLU A 138 0.48 -9.74 -9.78
N ASP A 139 1.03 -8.84 -10.61
CA ASP A 139 2.45 -8.50 -10.60
C ASP A 139 2.88 -7.90 -9.25
N VAL A 140 2.09 -6.98 -8.70
CA VAL A 140 2.42 -6.33 -7.42
C VAL A 140 2.34 -7.32 -6.25
N PHE A 141 1.38 -8.26 -6.24
CA PHE A 141 1.33 -9.32 -5.24
C PHE A 141 2.55 -10.26 -5.33
N ILE A 142 3.01 -10.61 -6.54
CA ILE A 142 4.24 -11.40 -6.75
C ILE A 142 5.45 -10.64 -6.21
N LYS A 143 5.55 -9.33 -6.45
CA LYS A 143 6.64 -8.48 -5.92
C LYS A 143 6.60 -8.39 -4.40
N MET A 144 5.43 -8.20 -3.79
CA MET A 144 5.29 -8.23 -2.33
C MET A 144 5.69 -9.59 -1.76
N ALA A 145 5.28 -10.70 -2.38
CA ALA A 145 5.71 -12.03 -1.95
C ALA A 145 7.24 -12.21 -2.05
N ARG A 146 7.87 -11.66 -3.10
CA ARG A 146 9.33 -11.70 -3.24
C ARG A 146 10.04 -10.85 -2.16
N ALA A 147 9.48 -9.69 -1.83
CA ALA A 147 10.04 -8.77 -0.85
C ALA A 147 9.91 -9.29 0.60
N LEU A 148 8.91 -10.11 0.89
CA LEU A 148 8.73 -10.75 2.18
C LEU A 148 9.75 -11.86 2.43
N THR A 149 10.19 -12.00 3.67
CA THR A 149 10.93 -13.16 4.18
C THR A 149 10.07 -14.42 4.10
N SER A 150 10.66 -15.60 4.31
CA SER A 150 9.90 -16.87 4.40
C SER A 150 8.86 -16.77 5.51
N HIS A 151 7.61 -17.09 5.20
CA HIS A 151 6.44 -16.96 6.08
C HIS A 151 6.13 -15.52 6.54
N GLY A 152 6.68 -14.51 5.85
CA GLY A 152 6.38 -13.10 6.09
C GLY A 152 4.90 -12.78 5.87
N ILE A 153 4.43 -11.73 6.49
CA ILE A 153 3.01 -11.39 6.62
C ILE A 153 2.67 -10.18 5.75
N LEU A 154 1.60 -10.28 4.98
CA LEU A 154 1.02 -9.17 4.23
C LEU A 154 -0.34 -8.80 4.81
N TYR A 155 -0.52 -7.54 5.19
CA TYR A 155 -1.86 -6.95 5.34
C TYR A 155 -2.19 -6.12 4.11
N THR A 156 -3.42 -6.26 3.61
CA THR A 156 -3.95 -5.37 2.57
C THR A 156 -5.44 -5.15 2.72
N SER A 157 -5.94 -4.01 2.23
CA SER A 157 -7.35 -3.70 2.25
C SER A 157 -7.83 -3.00 0.99
N PHE A 158 -9.06 -3.30 0.59
CA PHE A 158 -9.74 -2.77 -0.58
C PHE A 158 -11.13 -2.28 -0.22
N LYS A 159 -11.69 -1.35 -0.97
CA LYS A 159 -13.12 -1.09 -0.90
C LYS A 159 -13.89 -2.36 -1.27
N TYR A 160 -14.91 -2.67 -0.48
CA TYR A 160 -15.75 -3.86 -0.71
C TYR A 160 -16.72 -3.61 -1.86
N GLY A 161 -16.64 -4.43 -2.91
CA GLY A 161 -17.51 -4.32 -4.07
C GLY A 161 -16.92 -4.94 -5.33
N THR A 162 -17.59 -4.70 -6.45
CA THR A 162 -17.20 -5.25 -7.76
C THR A 162 -16.77 -4.19 -8.76
N ALA A 163 -16.96 -2.90 -8.44
CA ALA A 163 -16.67 -1.81 -9.35
C ALA A 163 -15.16 -1.64 -9.58
N GLU A 164 -14.81 -1.22 -10.79
CA GLU A 164 -13.46 -0.85 -11.16
C GLU A 164 -13.53 0.39 -12.06
N GLY A 165 -12.69 1.40 -11.78
CA GLY A 165 -12.62 2.61 -12.56
C GLY A 165 -12.36 3.87 -11.76
N GLU A 166 -12.38 5.01 -12.45
CA GLU A 166 -12.16 6.32 -11.86
C GLU A 166 -13.39 6.79 -11.04
N ARG A 167 -13.10 7.31 -9.84
CA ARG A 167 -14.09 7.93 -8.95
C ARG A 167 -13.45 9.10 -8.21
N ASN A 168 -14.01 10.28 -8.36
CA ASN A 168 -13.54 11.49 -7.67
C ASN A 168 -12.03 11.76 -7.90
N GLY A 169 -11.56 11.66 -9.15
CA GLY A 169 -10.18 11.92 -9.54
C GLY A 169 -9.16 10.85 -9.14
N ARG A 170 -9.62 9.67 -8.73
CA ARG A 170 -8.76 8.52 -8.39
C ARG A 170 -9.32 7.25 -8.99
N TYR A 171 -8.44 6.38 -9.43
CA TYR A 171 -8.80 5.04 -9.84
C TYR A 171 -9.00 4.13 -8.64
N PHE A 172 -9.99 3.23 -8.69
CA PHE A 172 -10.26 2.24 -7.66
C PHE A 172 -10.59 0.89 -8.28
N THR A 173 -10.02 -0.14 -7.71
CA THR A 173 -10.43 -1.53 -7.90
C THR A 173 -11.08 -2.01 -6.60
N ASP A 174 -12.40 -2.16 -6.62
CA ASP A 174 -13.13 -2.75 -5.51
C ASP A 174 -12.94 -4.26 -5.51
N MET A 175 -12.98 -4.88 -4.33
CA MET A 175 -12.66 -6.28 -4.14
C MET A 175 -13.77 -6.97 -3.33
N THR A 176 -14.12 -8.19 -3.76
CA THR A 176 -14.92 -9.15 -3.00
C THR A 176 -14.06 -10.35 -2.63
N GLU A 177 -14.52 -11.20 -1.72
CA GLU A 177 -13.85 -12.44 -1.36
C GLU A 177 -13.58 -13.29 -2.60
N GLU A 178 -14.56 -13.42 -3.50
CA GLU A 178 -14.43 -14.21 -4.73
C GLU A 178 -13.35 -13.68 -5.68
N LYS A 179 -13.31 -12.33 -5.88
CA LYS A 179 -12.27 -11.69 -6.71
C LYS A 179 -10.88 -11.88 -6.10
N MET A 180 -10.77 -11.77 -4.77
CA MET A 180 -9.52 -11.97 -4.06
C MET A 180 -9.08 -13.44 -4.11
N ASP A 181 -9.96 -14.39 -3.88
CA ASP A 181 -9.65 -15.82 -4.00
C ASP A 181 -9.12 -16.18 -5.39
N LYS A 182 -9.69 -15.58 -6.43
CA LYS A 182 -9.20 -15.76 -7.80
C LYS A 182 -7.78 -15.19 -7.94
N LEU A 183 -7.56 -13.94 -7.53
CA LEU A 183 -6.23 -13.31 -7.59
C LEU A 183 -5.19 -14.13 -6.85
N LEU A 184 -5.48 -14.57 -5.63
CA LEU A 184 -4.55 -15.36 -4.83
C LEU A 184 -4.26 -16.75 -5.41
N LYS A 185 -5.21 -17.36 -6.13
CA LYS A 185 -4.99 -18.60 -6.88
C LYS A 185 -4.02 -18.37 -8.06
N ASP A 186 -4.20 -17.27 -8.78
CA ASP A 186 -3.36 -16.93 -9.93
C ASP A 186 -1.93 -16.60 -9.46
N VAL A 187 -1.76 -15.80 -8.41
CA VAL A 187 -0.47 -15.46 -7.76
C VAL A 187 0.19 -16.68 -7.10
N ASN A 188 -0.58 -17.55 -6.47
CA ASN A 188 -0.17 -18.79 -5.78
C ASN A 188 1.00 -18.65 -4.78
N SER A 189 1.20 -17.47 -4.19
CA SER A 189 2.31 -17.19 -3.28
C SER A 189 1.90 -16.98 -1.82
N PHE A 190 0.59 -16.98 -1.54
CA PHE A 190 0.07 -16.67 -0.22
C PHE A 190 -0.96 -17.69 0.27
N ASP A 191 -0.97 -17.89 1.59
CA ASP A 191 -2.06 -18.52 2.34
C ASP A 191 -2.86 -17.42 3.05
N ILE A 192 -4.20 -17.53 3.06
CA ILE A 192 -5.08 -16.62 3.78
C ILE A 192 -5.04 -17.00 5.27
N LEU A 193 -4.61 -16.10 6.15
CA LEU A 193 -4.74 -16.26 7.59
C LEU A 193 -6.06 -15.71 8.09
N GLU A 194 -6.43 -14.52 7.63
CA GLU A 194 -7.68 -13.86 7.96
C GLU A 194 -8.22 -13.09 6.75
N MET A 195 -9.54 -13.05 6.62
CA MET A 195 -10.29 -12.23 5.67
C MET A 195 -11.60 -11.79 6.33
N TRP A 196 -11.86 -10.47 6.36
CA TRP A 196 -13.06 -9.94 7.02
C TRP A 196 -13.48 -8.59 6.43
N VAL A 197 -14.74 -8.21 6.65
CA VAL A 197 -15.30 -6.94 6.19
C VAL A 197 -15.51 -5.99 7.38
N THR A 198 -15.11 -4.73 7.20
CA THR A 198 -15.37 -3.65 8.16
C THR A 198 -16.14 -2.50 7.53
N SER A 199 -16.69 -1.61 8.36
CA SER A 199 -17.15 -0.28 7.93
C SER A 199 -15.97 0.68 7.86
N ASP A 200 -16.10 1.76 7.07
CA ASP A 200 -15.13 2.86 7.11
C ASP A 200 -15.14 3.52 8.49
N VAL A 201 -13.96 3.70 9.06
CA VAL A 201 -13.79 4.25 10.41
C VAL A 201 -13.93 5.78 10.47
N ARG A 202 -13.94 6.44 9.32
CA ARG A 202 -14.05 7.90 9.24
C ARG A 202 -15.48 8.35 9.51
N PRO A 203 -15.68 9.49 10.22
CA PRO A 203 -17.01 10.02 10.48
C PRO A 203 -17.84 10.22 9.20
N GLY A 204 -19.12 9.81 9.25
CA GLY A 204 -20.07 9.98 8.16
C GLY A 204 -19.91 8.99 6.99
N ARG A 205 -19.03 7.97 7.10
CA ARG A 205 -18.75 6.99 6.02
C ARG A 205 -19.04 5.53 6.43
N ALA A 206 -19.85 5.29 7.44
CA ALA A 206 -20.13 3.95 7.96
C ALA A 206 -20.78 2.99 6.92
N GLU A 207 -21.41 3.52 5.89
CA GLU A 207 -21.99 2.74 4.78
C GLU A 207 -20.92 2.19 3.82
N GLU A 208 -19.73 2.81 3.78
CA GLU A 208 -18.63 2.29 2.99
C GLU A 208 -18.02 1.09 3.70
N LYS A 209 -17.85 -0.01 2.96
CA LYS A 209 -17.27 -1.25 3.48
C LYS A 209 -15.89 -1.49 2.90
N TRP A 210 -15.08 -2.19 3.68
CA TRP A 210 -13.71 -2.55 3.35
C TRP A 210 -13.50 -4.04 3.52
N LEU A 211 -12.93 -4.70 2.51
CA LEU A 211 -12.38 -6.05 2.63
C LEU A 211 -10.96 -5.93 3.16
N ASN A 212 -10.69 -6.58 4.27
CA ASN A 212 -9.38 -6.61 4.91
C ASN A 212 -8.85 -8.03 4.88
N MET A 213 -7.53 -8.18 4.74
CA MET A 213 -6.90 -9.50 4.71
C MET A 213 -5.55 -9.48 5.41
N ILE A 214 -5.26 -10.59 6.09
CA ILE A 214 -3.92 -10.94 6.54
C ILE A 214 -3.54 -12.24 5.82
N LEU A 215 -2.44 -12.17 5.09
CA LEU A 215 -1.93 -13.24 4.26
C LEU A 215 -0.53 -13.61 4.73
N ARG A 216 -0.15 -14.89 4.58
CA ARG A 216 1.19 -15.38 4.88
C ARG A 216 1.85 -15.89 3.60
N LYS A 217 3.08 -15.45 3.34
CA LYS A 217 3.90 -16.02 2.26
C LYS A 217 4.13 -17.51 2.50
N LYS A 218 3.90 -18.31 1.45
CA LYS A 218 4.13 -19.78 1.43
C LYS A 218 5.61 -20.14 1.57
#